data_bf441f0f4a34e52dda7889203ae61051
#
_entry.id   bf441f0f4a34e52dda7889203ae61051
#
_cell.length_a   1.000
_cell.length_b   1.000
_cell.length_c   1.000
_cell.angle_alpha   90.00
_cell.angle_beta   90.00
_cell.angle_gamma   90.00
#
_symmetry.space_group_name_H-M   'P 1'
#
loop_
_entity.id
_entity.type
_entity.pdbx_description
1 polymer ?
#
loop_
_entity_poly.entity_id
_entity_poly.type
_entity_poly.pdbx_seq_one_letter_code
_entity_poly.pdbx_strand_id
1 'polypeptide(L)'
;LGRDDNTLEGYAPGETKGRSELAWCYATAADFAGLPDKAYSDAQRMKTVYHHGKGICPQGTSWSYTFAVRIPAELSPEVSTIFAQWHGMPDRTLVTAPDGRVMKLPAEEFLAMQDTVIIKKDIVYERVETVDTKGNKVWKAGKPTGWKVEQGGYPPLAFGFSNGYFYIKANSDRRWFTDKTDRCNANAAKAKVMVPVTSEFKASTIAARMPFSEFPKDRWVTFTVEIDWTQYGGEAETIVRPGRLDVWMAHDSRTNHLVDNEQILIGRNDEDGYYFKFGIYRVGDSTEPVSYNLAGYAQRQR
;
A
#
# COMPACT_ATOMS: atom_id res chain seq x y z
N LEU A 1 -12.92 13.77 0.13
CA LEU A 1 -13.27 13.63 -0.47
C LEU A 1 -14.74 13.53 -0.83
N GLY A 2 -15.31 14.55 -1.34
CA GLY A 2 -16.64 14.57 -1.91
C GLY A 2 -17.82 14.51 -0.92
N ARG A 3 -17.54 14.46 0.39
CA ARG A 3 -18.55 14.64 1.44
C ARG A 3 -18.24 15.90 2.21
N ASP A 4 -19.27 16.58 2.66
CA ASP A 4 -19.16 17.90 3.29
C ASP A 4 -18.25 17.93 4.54
N ASP A 5 -18.08 16.79 5.20
CA ASP A 5 -17.29 16.64 6.42
C ASP A 5 -15.93 15.93 6.20
N ASN A 6 -15.59 15.55 4.96
CA ASN A 6 -14.39 14.77 4.64
C ASN A 6 -14.23 13.48 5.48
N THR A 7 -15.31 12.86 5.91
CA THR A 7 -15.30 11.62 6.67
C THR A 7 -15.63 10.41 5.80
N LEU A 8 -15.05 9.29 6.15
CA LEU A 8 -15.35 7.98 5.57
C LEU A 8 -15.82 7.05 6.68
N GLU A 9 -16.91 6.35 6.45
CA GLU A 9 -17.39 5.30 7.32
C GLU A 9 -16.89 3.93 6.85
N GLY A 10 -16.66 3.04 7.78
CA GLY A 10 -16.14 1.71 7.52
C GLY A 10 -17.20 0.71 7.06
N TYR A 11 -16.82 -0.55 7.04
CA TYR A 11 -17.65 -1.66 6.62
C TYR A 11 -18.74 -2.00 7.63
N ALA A 12 -19.84 -2.48 7.10
CA ALA A 12 -20.90 -3.06 7.91
C ALA A 12 -20.45 -4.36 8.60
N PRO A 13 -21.04 -4.72 9.74
CA PRO A 13 -20.82 -5.99 10.40
C PRO A 13 -21.09 -7.18 9.46
N GLY A 14 -20.24 -8.20 9.50
CA GLY A 14 -20.38 -9.41 8.68
C GLY A 14 -19.63 -9.40 7.35
N GLU A 15 -19.08 -8.29 6.92
CA GLU A 15 -18.18 -8.26 5.77
C GLU A 15 -16.81 -8.81 6.18
N THR A 16 -16.46 -9.98 5.65
CA THR A 16 -15.30 -10.75 6.12
C THR A 16 -13.98 -10.37 5.47
N LYS A 17 -13.99 -9.90 4.24
CA LYS A 17 -12.78 -9.45 3.52
C LYS A 17 -13.15 -8.26 2.68
N GLY A 18 -12.51 -7.14 2.97
CA GLY A 18 -12.84 -5.99 2.20
C GLY A 18 -11.86 -4.85 2.37
N ARG A 19 -11.91 -3.98 1.40
CA ARG A 19 -11.17 -2.74 1.38
C ARG A 19 -12.13 -1.60 1.13
N SER A 20 -12.09 -0.61 2.01
CA SER A 20 -12.76 0.66 1.83
C SER A 20 -11.72 1.78 1.93
N GLU A 21 -10.64 1.64 1.15
CA GLU A 21 -9.55 2.60 1.12
C GLU A 21 -9.66 3.48 -0.13
N LEU A 22 -9.40 4.78 0.05
CA LEU A 22 -9.11 5.69 -1.03
C LEU A 22 -7.60 5.77 -1.24
N ALA A 23 -7.16 5.63 -2.49
CA ALA A 23 -5.78 5.83 -2.86
C ALA A 23 -5.57 7.30 -3.21
N TRP A 24 -4.67 7.95 -2.49
CA TRP A 24 -4.31 9.36 -2.70
C TRP A 24 -3.14 9.49 -3.67
N CYS A 25 -3.33 8.98 -4.85
CA CYS A 25 -2.45 9.21 -5.98
C CYS A 25 -2.90 10.39 -6.85
N TYR A 26 -3.93 11.10 -6.42
CA TYR A 26 -4.49 12.26 -7.11
C TYR A 26 -4.15 13.54 -6.35
N ALA A 27 -3.84 14.58 -7.08
CA ALA A 27 -3.40 15.83 -6.48
C ALA A 27 -4.53 16.68 -5.91
N THR A 28 -5.76 16.49 -6.34
CA THR A 28 -6.87 17.38 -5.99
C THR A 28 -8.17 16.63 -5.72
N ALA A 29 -9.03 17.19 -4.88
CA ALA A 29 -10.36 16.65 -4.63
C ALA A 29 -11.23 16.64 -5.91
N ALA A 30 -10.94 17.51 -6.89
CA ALA A 30 -11.66 17.55 -8.18
C ALA A 30 -11.44 16.28 -9.00
N ASP A 31 -10.29 15.59 -8.82
CA ASP A 31 -10.02 14.34 -9.52
C ASP A 31 -10.93 13.19 -9.04
N PHE A 32 -11.59 13.36 -7.91
CA PHE A 32 -12.55 12.41 -7.35
C PHE A 32 -14.00 12.78 -7.62
N ALA A 33 -14.26 14.01 -8.09
CA ALA A 33 -15.61 14.48 -8.37
C ALA A 33 -16.25 13.66 -9.49
N GLY A 34 -17.39 13.04 -9.20
CA GLY A 34 -18.17 12.26 -10.17
C GLY A 34 -17.73 10.80 -10.34
N LEU A 35 -16.73 10.32 -9.59
CA LEU A 35 -16.42 8.89 -9.58
C LEU A 35 -17.40 8.16 -8.66
N PRO A 36 -18.07 7.09 -9.13
CA PRO A 36 -18.96 6.30 -8.29
C PRO A 36 -18.18 5.61 -7.16
N ASP A 37 -18.78 5.51 -5.98
CA ASP A 37 -18.20 4.90 -4.78
C ASP A 37 -17.61 3.48 -4.99
N LYS A 38 -18.08 2.78 -6.02
CA LYS A 38 -17.61 1.44 -6.42
C LYS A 38 -16.51 1.45 -7.50
N ALA A 39 -16.07 2.61 -7.99
CA ALA A 39 -15.17 2.70 -9.15
C ALA A 39 -13.68 2.45 -8.81
N TYR A 40 -13.37 2.15 -7.58
CA TYR A 40 -11.99 1.92 -7.17
C TYR A 40 -11.59 0.44 -7.25
N SER A 41 -11.69 -0.14 -8.43
CA SER A 41 -10.95 -1.39 -8.69
C SER A 41 -9.44 -1.09 -8.67
N ASP A 42 -8.64 -2.03 -8.18
CA ASP A 42 -7.18 -1.87 -8.16
C ASP A 42 -6.62 -1.53 -9.56
N ALA A 43 -7.26 -2.06 -10.62
CA ALA A 43 -6.88 -1.78 -12.00
C ALA A 43 -7.16 -0.34 -12.45
N GLN A 44 -8.26 0.25 -12.02
CA GLN A 44 -8.58 1.65 -12.35
C GLN A 44 -7.68 2.61 -11.57
N ARG A 45 -7.41 2.32 -10.31
CA ARG A 45 -6.43 3.07 -9.49
C ARG A 45 -5.05 3.06 -10.13
N MET A 46 -4.57 1.90 -10.54
CA MET A 46 -3.28 1.74 -11.19
C MET A 46 -3.20 2.53 -12.51
N LYS A 47 -4.24 2.46 -13.36
CA LYS A 47 -4.29 3.24 -14.61
C LYS A 47 -4.23 4.74 -14.34
N THR A 48 -4.97 5.23 -13.36
CA THR A 48 -5.05 6.65 -13.08
C THR A 48 -3.75 7.18 -12.46
N VAL A 49 -3.13 6.42 -11.58
CA VAL A 49 -1.81 6.73 -11.01
C VAL A 49 -0.76 6.83 -12.12
N TYR A 50 -0.74 5.87 -13.02
CA TYR A 50 0.22 5.83 -14.13
C TYR A 50 0.09 7.04 -15.09
N HIS A 51 -1.14 7.50 -15.31
CA HIS A 51 -1.40 8.62 -16.22
C HIS A 51 -1.18 10.00 -15.61
N HIS A 52 -1.30 10.16 -14.30
CA HIS A 52 -1.29 11.50 -13.70
C HIS A 52 -0.03 11.82 -12.88
N GLY A 53 0.73 10.85 -12.43
CA GLY A 53 2.00 11.04 -11.71
C GLY A 53 1.92 11.88 -10.43
N LYS A 54 0.72 12.37 -10.11
CA LYS A 54 0.45 13.28 -9.01
C LYS A 54 0.20 12.50 -7.72
N GLY A 55 0.76 12.96 -6.61
CA GLY A 55 0.62 12.31 -5.30
C GLY A 55 1.49 11.08 -5.10
N ILE A 56 2.34 10.74 -6.07
CA ILE A 56 3.37 9.71 -5.94
C ILE A 56 4.62 10.32 -5.31
N CYS A 57 5.19 9.59 -4.36
CA CYS A 57 6.39 9.96 -3.65
C CYS A 57 7.54 9.06 -4.10
N PRO A 58 8.45 9.53 -4.95
CA PRO A 58 9.60 8.74 -5.36
C PRO A 58 10.48 8.35 -4.16
N GLN A 59 11.17 7.21 -4.27
CA GLN A 59 12.22 6.87 -3.31
C GLN A 59 13.28 7.98 -3.24
N GLY A 60 13.92 8.15 -2.08
CA GLY A 60 14.92 9.18 -1.87
C GLY A 60 14.39 10.61 -1.74
N THR A 61 13.07 10.82 -1.73
CA THR A 61 12.43 12.14 -1.54
C THR A 61 11.84 12.30 -0.14
N SER A 62 11.61 13.56 0.24
CA SER A 62 11.13 13.96 1.56
C SER A 62 9.70 14.50 1.48
N TRP A 63 8.84 14.02 2.39
CA TRP A 63 7.43 14.36 2.40
C TRP A 63 6.88 14.58 3.80
N SER A 64 5.83 15.37 3.88
CA SER A 64 5.03 15.56 5.09
C SER A 64 3.57 15.21 4.78
N TYR A 65 2.94 14.49 5.70
CA TYR A 65 1.53 14.11 5.65
C TYR A 65 0.83 14.50 6.93
N THR A 66 -0.42 14.91 6.79
CA THR A 66 -1.33 15.09 7.94
C THR A 66 -2.62 14.36 7.63
N PHE A 67 -3.15 13.64 8.60
CA PHE A 67 -4.45 12.99 8.52
C PHE A 67 -4.99 12.71 9.92
N ALA A 68 -6.31 12.55 10.03
CA ALA A 68 -6.96 12.31 11.31
C ALA A 68 -7.86 11.08 11.26
N VAL A 69 -7.95 10.37 12.37
CA VAL A 69 -8.86 9.26 12.60
C VAL A 69 -9.64 9.49 13.89
N ARG A 70 -10.92 9.12 13.91
CA ARG A 70 -11.72 9.02 15.12
C ARG A 70 -12.26 7.60 15.22
N ILE A 71 -11.83 6.86 16.22
CA ILE A 71 -12.32 5.51 16.49
C ILE A 71 -13.38 5.56 17.59
N PRO A 72 -14.45 4.77 17.47
CA PRO A 72 -15.49 4.71 18.51
C PRO A 72 -15.01 3.94 19.75
N ALA A 73 -15.59 4.22 20.91
CA ALA A 73 -15.23 3.55 22.17
C ALA A 73 -15.50 2.05 22.12
N GLU A 74 -16.53 1.64 21.39
CA GLU A 74 -16.97 0.26 21.22
C GLU A 74 -16.12 -0.57 20.23
N LEU A 75 -15.16 0.04 19.54
CA LEU A 75 -14.27 -0.72 18.66
C LEU A 75 -13.52 -1.79 19.47
N SER A 76 -13.66 -3.04 19.03
CA SER A 76 -13.06 -4.19 19.70
C SER A 76 -11.52 -4.10 19.71
N PRO A 77 -10.83 -4.41 20.80
CA PRO A 77 -9.38 -4.54 20.84
C PRO A 77 -8.87 -5.71 19.99
N GLU A 78 -9.72 -6.67 19.64
CA GLU A 78 -9.39 -7.82 18.80
C GLU A 78 -9.42 -7.49 17.30
N VAL A 79 -9.80 -6.27 16.94
CA VAL A 79 -9.82 -5.83 15.55
C VAL A 79 -8.42 -5.90 14.94
N SER A 80 -8.35 -6.37 13.69
CA SER A 80 -7.12 -6.31 12.90
C SER A 80 -7.38 -5.52 11.63
N THR A 81 -6.89 -4.29 11.60
CA THR A 81 -7.16 -3.34 10.52
C THR A 81 -6.02 -2.35 10.32
N ILE A 82 -5.88 -1.86 9.10
CA ILE A 82 -5.01 -0.75 8.73
C ILE A 82 -5.92 0.39 8.29
N PHE A 83 -5.71 1.58 8.81
CA PHE A 83 -6.48 2.77 8.42
C PHE A 83 -5.71 3.75 7.54
N ALA A 84 -4.37 3.72 7.59
CA ALA A 84 -3.52 4.51 6.72
C ALA A 84 -2.30 3.69 6.30
N GLN A 85 -1.97 3.71 5.02
CA GLN A 85 -0.80 3.02 4.50
C GLN A 85 -0.24 3.71 3.26
N TRP A 86 1.07 3.57 3.05
CA TRP A 86 1.72 3.90 1.79
C TRP A 86 1.96 2.60 1.04
N HIS A 87 1.69 2.60 -0.24
CA HIS A 87 1.83 1.40 -1.06
C HIS A 87 2.81 1.66 -2.20
N GLY A 88 3.73 0.74 -2.45
CA GLY A 88 4.66 0.83 -3.57
C GLY A 88 3.94 0.59 -4.90
N MET A 89 4.42 1.28 -5.92
CA MET A 89 4.03 1.06 -7.30
C MET A 89 5.02 0.06 -7.92
N PRO A 90 4.56 -1.14 -8.31
CA PRO A 90 5.44 -2.07 -9.00
C PRO A 90 5.82 -1.52 -10.38
N ASP A 91 7.08 -1.65 -10.72
CA ASP A 91 7.63 -1.27 -12.02
C ASP A 91 7.19 -2.28 -13.08
N ARG A 92 6.05 -2.03 -13.72
CA ARG A 92 5.42 -3.00 -14.64
C ARG A 92 6.30 -3.37 -15.83
N THR A 93 7.18 -2.47 -16.24
CA THR A 93 8.13 -2.75 -17.29
C THR A 93 9.32 -3.60 -16.84
N LEU A 94 9.48 -3.79 -15.53
CA LEU A 94 10.47 -4.67 -14.94
C LEU A 94 9.94 -6.11 -14.97
N VAL A 95 10.66 -6.97 -15.66
CA VAL A 95 10.23 -8.35 -15.94
C VAL A 95 11.37 -9.34 -15.69
N THR A 96 11.00 -10.59 -15.46
CA THR A 96 11.93 -11.72 -15.50
C THR A 96 11.66 -12.52 -16.77
N ALA A 97 12.68 -12.69 -17.60
CA ALA A 97 12.63 -13.52 -18.79
C ALA A 97 12.59 -15.03 -18.44
N PRO A 98 12.23 -15.92 -19.39
CA PRO A 98 12.18 -17.37 -19.16
C PRO A 98 13.51 -17.99 -18.73
N ASP A 99 14.64 -17.36 -19.05
CA ASP A 99 15.99 -17.76 -18.61
C ASP A 99 16.35 -17.28 -17.19
N GLY A 100 15.45 -16.56 -16.53
CA GLY A 100 15.62 -16.05 -15.18
C GLY A 100 16.26 -14.66 -15.09
N ARG A 101 16.65 -14.04 -16.19
CA ARG A 101 17.21 -12.68 -16.18
C ARG A 101 16.13 -11.66 -15.85
N VAL A 102 16.43 -10.79 -14.90
CA VAL A 102 15.65 -9.58 -14.65
C VAL A 102 16.08 -8.50 -15.63
N MET A 103 15.11 -7.83 -16.23
CA MET A 103 15.38 -6.75 -17.19
C MET A 103 14.22 -5.75 -17.21
N LYS A 104 14.52 -4.53 -17.59
CA LYS A 104 13.52 -3.50 -17.84
C LYS A 104 13.23 -3.43 -19.32
N LEU A 105 11.98 -3.67 -19.70
CA LEU A 105 11.53 -3.50 -21.08
C LEU A 105 11.26 -2.02 -21.37
N PRO A 106 11.56 -1.53 -22.58
CA PRO A 106 11.00 -0.27 -23.06
C PRO A 106 9.46 -0.28 -22.94
N ALA A 107 8.87 0.87 -22.60
CA ALA A 107 7.42 0.96 -22.37
C ALA A 107 6.59 0.47 -23.58
N GLU A 108 7.04 0.77 -24.78
CA GLU A 108 6.42 0.33 -26.04
C GLU A 108 6.46 -1.20 -26.22
N GLU A 109 7.59 -1.84 -25.88
CA GLU A 109 7.71 -3.30 -25.94
C GLU A 109 6.80 -3.97 -24.89
N PHE A 110 6.76 -3.42 -23.68
CA PHE A 110 5.85 -3.92 -22.64
C PHE A 110 4.38 -3.80 -23.06
N LEU A 111 3.98 -2.67 -23.66
CA LEU A 111 2.62 -2.47 -24.15
C LEU A 111 2.31 -3.46 -25.29
N ALA A 112 3.22 -3.64 -26.25
CA ALA A 112 3.07 -4.61 -27.33
C ALA A 112 2.94 -6.05 -26.78
N MET A 113 3.73 -6.40 -25.76
CA MET A 113 3.59 -7.68 -25.06
C MET A 113 2.22 -7.82 -24.41
N GLN A 114 1.70 -6.79 -23.74
CA GLN A 114 0.39 -6.84 -23.09
C GLN A 114 -0.76 -7.16 -24.05
N ASP A 115 -0.68 -6.75 -25.29
CA ASP A 115 -1.70 -7.01 -26.30
C ASP A 115 -1.76 -8.49 -26.73
N THR A 116 -0.68 -9.23 -26.53
CA THR A 116 -0.54 -10.63 -26.96
C THR A 116 -0.62 -11.65 -25.83
N VAL A 117 -0.64 -11.21 -24.57
CA VAL A 117 -0.60 -12.08 -23.40
C VAL A 117 -1.72 -11.76 -22.41
N ILE A 118 -1.88 -12.63 -21.42
CA ILE A 118 -2.68 -12.38 -20.22
C ILE A 118 -1.77 -12.42 -19.01
N ILE A 119 -1.75 -11.34 -18.23
CA ILE A 119 -0.99 -11.25 -17.00
C ILE A 119 -1.92 -11.53 -15.82
N LYS A 120 -1.60 -12.57 -15.03
CA LYS A 120 -2.30 -12.88 -13.78
C LYS A 120 -1.31 -12.84 -12.64
N LYS A 121 -1.45 -11.83 -11.79
CA LYS A 121 -0.48 -11.51 -10.74
C LYS A 121 0.88 -11.18 -11.38
N ASP A 122 1.87 -12.01 -11.13
CA ASP A 122 3.24 -11.94 -11.66
C ASP A 122 3.46 -12.78 -12.92
N ILE A 123 2.59 -13.75 -13.20
CA ILE A 123 2.80 -14.73 -14.28
C ILE A 123 2.17 -14.23 -15.58
N VAL A 124 2.93 -14.34 -16.65
CA VAL A 124 2.53 -14.02 -18.01
C VAL A 124 2.11 -15.31 -18.73
N TYR A 125 0.90 -15.31 -19.27
CA TYR A 125 0.29 -16.44 -19.99
C TYR A 125 0.06 -16.09 -21.45
N GLU A 126 0.11 -17.10 -22.31
CA GLU A 126 -0.39 -17.00 -23.69
C GLU A 126 -1.85 -16.52 -23.67
N ARG A 127 -2.20 -15.69 -24.63
CA ARG A 127 -3.57 -15.23 -24.86
C ARG A 127 -4.24 -16.13 -25.87
N VAL A 128 -5.24 -16.90 -25.41
CA VAL A 128 -5.95 -17.88 -26.26
C VAL A 128 -7.38 -17.40 -26.49
N GLU A 129 -7.76 -17.30 -27.78
CA GLU A 129 -9.15 -17.01 -28.14
C GLU A 129 -10.04 -18.24 -27.84
N THR A 130 -11.21 -17.98 -27.27
CA THR A 130 -12.24 -19.00 -26.99
C THR A 130 -13.61 -18.32 -27.12
N VAL A 131 -14.67 -19.10 -26.97
CA VAL A 131 -16.04 -18.56 -26.93
C VAL A 131 -16.64 -18.77 -25.55
N ASP A 132 -17.42 -17.79 -25.09
CA ASP A 132 -18.20 -17.91 -23.86
C ASP A 132 -19.47 -18.76 -24.07
N THR A 133 -20.25 -18.95 -23.01
CA THR A 133 -21.51 -19.69 -23.06
C THR A 133 -22.60 -19.05 -23.92
N LYS A 134 -22.40 -17.80 -24.36
CA LYS A 134 -23.29 -17.05 -25.24
C LYS A 134 -22.79 -16.98 -26.68
N GLY A 135 -21.66 -17.64 -26.98
CA GLY A 135 -21.04 -17.66 -28.30
C GLY A 135 -20.17 -16.43 -28.63
N ASN A 136 -19.89 -15.53 -27.65
CA ASN A 136 -19.02 -14.39 -27.88
C ASN A 136 -17.56 -14.79 -27.79
N LYS A 137 -16.72 -14.19 -28.65
CA LYS A 137 -15.26 -14.35 -28.54
C LYS A 137 -14.76 -13.72 -27.25
N VAL A 138 -13.99 -14.51 -26.48
CA VAL A 138 -13.36 -14.08 -25.22
C VAL A 138 -11.94 -14.60 -25.19
N TRP A 139 -11.10 -13.92 -24.38
CA TRP A 139 -9.71 -14.28 -24.22
C TRP A 139 -9.49 -14.99 -22.89
N LYS A 140 -8.78 -16.10 -22.93
CA LYS A 140 -8.40 -16.86 -21.73
C LYS A 140 -6.88 -17.04 -21.64
N ALA A 141 -6.38 -17.16 -20.41
CA ALA A 141 -5.00 -17.52 -20.19
C ALA A 141 -4.75 -18.96 -20.66
N GLY A 142 -3.80 -19.11 -21.55
CA GLY A 142 -3.26 -20.37 -22.02
C GLY A 142 -2.15 -20.89 -21.10
N LYS A 143 -1.06 -21.37 -21.69
CA LYS A 143 0.11 -21.83 -20.94
C LYS A 143 0.92 -20.66 -20.40
N PRO A 144 1.62 -20.82 -19.25
CA PRO A 144 2.62 -19.85 -18.82
C PRO A 144 3.72 -19.72 -19.87
N THR A 145 4.10 -18.48 -20.18
CA THR A 145 5.17 -18.18 -21.16
C THR A 145 6.58 -18.28 -20.58
N GLY A 146 6.69 -18.37 -19.26
CA GLY A 146 7.94 -18.28 -18.52
C GLY A 146 8.31 -16.86 -18.10
N TRP A 147 7.69 -15.84 -18.68
CA TRP A 147 7.87 -14.45 -18.26
C TRP A 147 7.13 -14.17 -16.97
N LYS A 148 7.72 -13.30 -16.14
CA LYS A 148 7.05 -12.74 -14.95
C LYS A 148 7.14 -11.23 -15.01
N VAL A 149 6.14 -10.55 -14.44
CA VAL A 149 6.11 -9.10 -14.23
C VAL A 149 6.22 -8.79 -12.74
N GLU A 150 6.77 -7.64 -12.42
CA GLU A 150 6.96 -7.25 -11.04
C GLU A 150 5.63 -7.13 -10.29
N GLN A 151 5.66 -7.49 -9.02
CA GLN A 151 4.55 -7.39 -8.07
C GLN A 151 4.87 -6.41 -6.95
N GLY A 152 3.90 -5.55 -6.62
CA GLY A 152 3.99 -4.74 -5.41
C GLY A 152 4.11 -5.60 -4.15
N GLY A 153 4.94 -5.16 -3.20
CA GLY A 153 5.16 -5.84 -1.92
C GLY A 153 4.24 -5.37 -0.81
N TYR A 154 4.68 -5.55 0.43
CA TYR A 154 4.01 -5.01 1.60
C TYR A 154 4.06 -3.47 1.59
N PRO A 155 3.07 -2.82 2.23
CA PRO A 155 3.12 -1.39 2.42
C PRO A 155 4.43 -0.96 3.09
N PRO A 156 5.19 -0.02 2.52
CA PRO A 156 6.38 0.53 3.17
C PRO A 156 6.10 1.14 4.54
N LEU A 157 4.93 1.74 4.71
CA LEU A 157 4.49 2.29 5.98
C LEU A 157 3.00 2.01 6.17
N ALA A 158 2.64 1.56 7.37
CA ALA A 158 1.24 1.28 7.73
C ALA A 158 0.94 1.66 9.17
N PHE A 159 -0.25 2.22 9.39
CA PHE A 159 -0.84 2.56 10.68
C PHE A 159 -2.10 1.73 10.87
N GLY A 160 -2.21 1.03 11.98
CA GLY A 160 -3.33 0.14 12.20
C GLY A 160 -3.49 -0.34 13.62
N PHE A 161 -4.45 -1.25 13.80
CA PHE A 161 -4.71 -1.95 15.05
C PHE A 161 -4.56 -3.45 14.82
N SER A 162 -3.95 -4.14 15.76
CA SER A 162 -3.84 -5.59 15.76
C SER A 162 -3.38 -6.12 17.11
N ASN A 163 -3.93 -7.27 17.52
CA ASN A 163 -3.54 -7.96 18.75
C ASN A 163 -3.60 -7.07 20.02
N GLY A 164 -4.60 -6.21 20.15
CA GLY A 164 -4.76 -5.33 21.28
C GLY A 164 -3.82 -4.11 21.30
N TYR A 165 -3.22 -3.76 20.15
CA TYR A 165 -2.34 -2.60 20.03
C TYR A 165 -2.69 -1.74 18.82
N PHE A 166 -2.50 -0.43 18.97
CA PHE A 166 -2.18 0.46 17.86
C PHE A 166 -0.72 0.27 17.48
N TYR A 167 -0.41 0.30 16.19
CA TYR A 167 0.97 0.16 15.71
C TYR A 167 1.27 1.05 14.51
N ILE A 168 2.54 1.40 14.39
CA ILE A 168 3.15 1.97 13.18
C ILE A 168 4.23 0.99 12.72
N LYS A 169 4.08 0.49 11.51
CA LYS A 169 4.99 -0.49 10.94
C LYS A 169 5.66 0.06 9.69
N ALA A 170 6.99 0.05 9.70
CA ALA A 170 7.82 0.37 8.56
C ALA A 170 8.37 -0.91 7.93
N ASN A 171 8.34 -0.99 6.61
CA ASN A 171 8.91 -2.09 5.84
C ASN A 171 9.85 -1.56 4.77
N SER A 172 10.88 -2.33 4.49
CA SER A 172 11.86 -2.06 3.44
C SER A 172 12.08 -3.31 2.61
N ASP A 173 12.29 -3.13 1.31
CA ASP A 173 12.70 -4.19 0.40
C ASP A 173 13.66 -3.59 -0.64
N ARG A 174 14.93 -4.01 -0.64
CA ARG A 174 15.94 -3.48 -1.57
C ARG A 174 16.02 -4.26 -2.88
N ARG A 175 15.25 -5.36 -3.05
CA ARG A 175 15.21 -6.08 -4.32
C ARG A 175 14.72 -5.20 -5.43
N TRP A 176 15.41 -5.26 -6.55
CA TRP A 176 15.00 -4.57 -7.76
C TRP A 176 13.75 -5.19 -8.37
N PHE A 177 13.69 -6.52 -8.45
CA PHE A 177 12.51 -7.26 -8.90
C PHE A 177 11.86 -8.06 -7.76
N THR A 178 10.54 -7.96 -7.63
CA THR A 178 9.76 -8.70 -6.64
C THR A 178 8.67 -9.52 -7.31
N ASP A 179 8.72 -10.84 -7.16
CA ASP A 179 7.63 -11.73 -7.59
C ASP A 179 6.64 -12.02 -6.45
N LYS A 180 5.62 -12.83 -6.76
CA LYS A 180 4.61 -13.22 -5.77
C LYS A 180 5.21 -13.98 -4.58
N THR A 181 6.23 -14.78 -4.81
CA THR A 181 6.89 -15.55 -3.75
C THR A 181 7.59 -14.64 -2.77
N ASP A 182 8.28 -13.64 -3.28
CA ASP A 182 8.95 -12.62 -2.48
C ASP A 182 7.96 -11.71 -1.74
N ARG A 183 6.85 -11.36 -2.41
CA ARG A 183 5.77 -10.59 -1.79
C ARG A 183 5.16 -11.30 -0.60
N CYS A 184 4.96 -12.60 -0.75
CA CYS A 184 4.41 -13.47 0.27
C CYS A 184 5.54 -14.23 0.93
N ASN A 185 6.26 -13.61 1.84
CA ASN A 185 6.91 -14.42 2.86
C ASN A 185 5.79 -14.97 3.76
N ALA A 186 5.11 -16.00 3.23
CA ALA A 186 3.77 -16.42 3.61
C ALA A 186 3.66 -16.83 5.10
N ASN A 187 4.74 -17.27 5.67
CA ASN A 187 4.75 -17.71 7.07
C ASN A 187 4.89 -16.54 8.04
N ALA A 188 5.60 -15.49 7.67
CA ALA A 188 5.68 -14.28 8.48
C ALA A 188 4.40 -13.44 8.41
N ALA A 189 3.73 -13.44 7.24
CA ALA A 189 2.49 -12.69 7.04
C ALA A 189 1.29 -13.29 7.78
N LYS A 190 1.23 -14.61 7.91
CA LYS A 190 0.14 -15.29 8.64
C LYS A 190 0.30 -15.17 10.16
N ALA A 191 1.52 -15.05 10.63
CA ALA A 191 1.75 -15.21 12.04
C ALA A 191 1.48 -13.95 12.84
N LYS A 192 1.91 -12.76 12.45
CA LYS A 192 1.74 -11.58 13.31
C LYS A 192 2.16 -10.29 12.58
N VAL A 193 1.20 -9.44 12.28
CA VAL A 193 1.43 -8.08 11.74
C VAL A 193 2.48 -7.31 12.55
N MET A 194 2.61 -7.63 13.83
CA MET A 194 3.44 -6.94 14.82
C MET A 194 4.84 -7.53 15.02
N VAL A 195 5.23 -8.55 14.25
CA VAL A 195 6.57 -9.14 14.40
C VAL A 195 7.53 -8.50 13.40
N PRO A 196 8.67 -7.94 13.86
CA PRO A 196 9.74 -7.54 12.97
C PRO A 196 10.28 -8.75 12.20
N VAL A 197 10.52 -8.56 10.91
CA VAL A 197 11.14 -9.59 10.06
C VAL A 197 12.32 -8.96 9.35
N THR A 198 13.47 -9.60 9.45
CA THR A 198 14.66 -9.16 8.74
C THR A 198 15.24 -10.33 7.95
N SER A 199 15.57 -10.08 6.71
CA SER A 199 16.30 -10.99 5.83
C SER A 199 17.36 -10.20 5.09
N GLU A 200 18.11 -10.85 4.22
CA GLU A 200 19.15 -10.17 3.44
C GLU A 200 18.62 -8.95 2.69
N PHE A 201 17.43 -9.03 2.10
CA PHE A 201 16.87 -7.96 1.25
C PHE A 201 15.78 -7.14 1.93
N LYS A 202 15.18 -7.65 2.99
CA LYS A 202 13.97 -7.10 3.61
C LYS A 202 14.19 -6.78 5.08
N ALA A 203 13.69 -5.62 5.49
CA ALA A 203 13.58 -5.28 6.88
C ALA A 203 12.13 -4.87 7.22
N SER A 204 11.68 -5.23 8.40
CA SER A 204 10.38 -4.84 8.93
C SER A 204 10.53 -4.43 10.38
N THR A 205 10.14 -3.21 10.70
CA THR A 205 10.30 -2.61 12.02
C THR A 205 8.95 -2.14 12.55
N ILE A 206 8.66 -2.43 13.80
CA ILE A 206 7.57 -1.75 14.53
C ILE A 206 8.15 -0.44 15.04
N ALA A 207 7.88 0.64 14.32
CA ALA A 207 8.40 1.97 14.64
C ALA A 207 7.77 2.53 15.92
N ALA A 208 6.47 2.27 16.15
CA ALA A 208 5.80 2.57 17.40
C ALA A 208 4.68 1.55 17.67
N ARG A 209 4.36 1.35 18.95
CA ARG A 209 3.16 0.64 19.39
C ARG A 209 2.63 1.23 20.69
N MET A 210 1.33 1.18 20.86
CA MET A 210 0.61 1.65 22.04
C MET A 210 -0.50 0.63 22.37
N PRO A 211 -0.72 0.25 23.64
CA PRO A 211 -1.89 -0.54 24.02
C PRO A 211 -3.18 0.06 23.47
N PHE A 212 -4.07 -0.76 22.94
CA PHE A 212 -5.33 -0.29 22.38
C PHE A 212 -6.19 0.45 23.42
N SER A 213 -6.06 0.07 24.70
CA SER A 213 -6.73 0.74 25.83
C SER A 213 -6.28 2.19 26.03
N GLU A 214 -5.04 2.51 25.65
CA GLU A 214 -4.47 3.85 25.80
C GLU A 214 -4.69 4.73 24.55
N PHE A 215 -5.10 4.12 23.44
CA PHE A 215 -5.40 4.90 22.22
C PHE A 215 -6.66 5.74 22.43
N PRO A 216 -6.62 7.05 22.12
CA PRO A 216 -7.77 7.94 22.35
C PRO A 216 -8.99 7.54 21.51
N LYS A 217 -10.16 7.42 22.16
CA LYS A 217 -11.43 7.03 21.54
C LYS A 217 -12.43 8.17 21.59
N ASP A 218 -13.43 8.13 20.70
CA ASP A 218 -14.50 9.13 20.57
C ASP A 218 -14.04 10.57 20.34
N ARG A 219 -12.80 10.73 19.91
CA ARG A 219 -12.19 12.01 19.58
C ARG A 219 -11.31 11.90 18.34
N TRP A 220 -11.11 13.03 17.70
CA TRP A 220 -10.17 13.09 16.58
C TRP A 220 -8.73 13.00 17.08
N VAL A 221 -8.01 12.09 16.47
CA VAL A 221 -6.57 11.89 16.63
C VAL A 221 -5.90 12.27 15.32
N THR A 222 -5.10 13.32 15.35
CA THR A 222 -4.38 13.82 14.17
C THR A 222 -2.96 13.28 14.17
N PHE A 223 -2.55 12.71 13.06
CA PHE A 223 -1.18 12.32 12.82
C PHE A 223 -0.51 13.31 11.90
N THR A 224 0.71 13.71 12.25
CA THR A 224 1.66 14.37 11.37
C THR A 224 2.82 13.42 11.14
N VAL A 225 3.13 13.14 9.88
CA VAL A 225 4.18 12.20 9.47
C VAL A 225 5.17 12.96 8.61
N GLU A 226 6.41 13.03 9.03
CA GLU A 226 7.52 13.47 8.21
C GLU A 226 8.38 12.28 7.84
N ILE A 227 8.60 12.10 6.55
CA ILE A 227 9.30 10.93 6.03
C ILE A 227 10.30 11.35 4.97
N ASP A 228 11.52 10.85 5.10
CA ASP A 228 12.48 10.78 4.03
C ASP A 228 12.55 9.32 3.59
N TRP A 229 12.11 9.03 2.37
CA TRP A 229 12.12 7.67 1.86
C TRP A 229 13.54 7.17 1.65
N THR A 230 13.83 5.93 2.01
CA THR A 230 15.10 5.29 1.70
C THR A 230 15.37 5.38 0.20
N GLN A 231 16.60 5.70 -0.17
CA GLN A 231 17.05 5.67 -1.55
C GLN A 231 17.78 4.35 -1.82
N TYR A 232 17.34 3.65 -2.85
CA TYR A 232 17.90 2.39 -3.28
C TYR A 232 18.66 2.54 -4.60
N GLY A 233 19.55 1.59 -4.89
CA GLY A 233 20.43 1.60 -6.05
C GLY A 233 19.89 0.87 -7.28
N GLY A 234 18.57 0.66 -7.39
CA GLY A 234 17.98 -0.03 -8.53
C GLY A 234 18.53 -1.47 -8.67
N GLU A 235 19.03 -1.80 -9.85
CA GLU A 235 19.61 -3.13 -10.16
C GLU A 235 20.73 -3.57 -9.23
N ALA A 236 21.47 -2.63 -8.65
CA ALA A 236 22.54 -2.95 -7.68
C ALA A 236 22.00 -3.45 -6.34
N GLU A 237 20.70 -3.36 -6.09
CA GLU A 237 20.01 -3.81 -4.87
C GLU A 237 20.66 -3.31 -3.56
N THR A 238 21.27 -2.13 -3.62
CA THR A 238 21.97 -1.50 -2.50
C THR A 238 21.11 -0.44 -1.83
N ILE A 239 21.45 -0.07 -0.59
CA ILE A 239 20.91 1.11 0.08
C ILE A 239 21.89 2.25 -0.16
N VAL A 240 21.46 3.25 -0.93
CA VAL A 240 22.26 4.45 -1.22
C VAL A 240 22.19 5.42 -0.04
N ARG A 241 20.98 5.61 0.53
CA ARG A 241 20.76 6.45 1.69
C ARG A 241 19.60 5.89 2.53
N PRO A 242 19.79 5.68 3.83
CA PRO A 242 18.68 5.32 4.72
C PRO A 242 17.62 6.42 4.75
N GLY A 243 16.42 6.06 5.15
CA GLY A 243 15.32 6.99 5.35
C GLY A 243 15.30 7.59 6.74
N ARG A 244 14.34 8.49 6.95
CA ARG A 244 13.98 9.07 8.25
C ARG A 244 12.47 8.98 8.43
N LEU A 245 12.03 8.77 9.65
CA LEU A 245 10.61 8.78 10.00
C LEU A 245 10.39 9.48 11.33
N ASP A 246 9.62 10.57 11.28
CA ASP A 246 9.08 11.23 12.46
C ASP A 246 7.56 11.16 12.42
N VAL A 247 6.96 10.83 13.55
CA VAL A 247 5.50 10.76 13.67
C VAL A 247 5.06 11.40 14.97
N TRP A 248 4.18 12.38 14.84
CA TRP A 248 3.47 12.99 15.96
C TRP A 248 2.01 12.58 15.94
N MET A 249 1.47 12.35 17.12
CA MET A 249 0.07 12.10 17.37
C MET A 249 -0.49 13.18 18.27
N ALA A 250 -1.48 13.91 17.78
CA ALA A 250 -2.14 14.99 18.52
C ALA A 250 -3.61 14.69 18.76
N HIS A 251 -4.07 14.91 19.97
CA HIS A 251 -5.50 14.89 20.35
C HIS A 251 -5.74 15.86 21.50
N ASP A 252 -6.90 16.48 21.52
CA ASP A 252 -7.23 17.55 22.45
C ASP A 252 -6.11 18.65 22.41
N SER A 253 -5.49 18.94 23.52
CA SER A 253 -4.35 19.88 23.63
C SER A 253 -2.99 19.18 23.77
N ARG A 254 -2.93 17.87 23.55
CA ARG A 254 -1.71 17.05 23.73
C ARG A 254 -1.12 16.67 22.40
N THR A 255 0.19 16.67 22.34
CA THR A 255 0.97 16.15 21.19
C THR A 255 2.03 15.20 21.73
N ASN A 256 2.04 13.99 21.23
CA ASN A 256 3.04 12.97 21.56
C ASN A 256 3.90 12.70 20.33
N HIS A 257 5.22 12.72 20.49
CA HIS A 257 6.17 12.25 19.48
C HIS A 257 6.27 10.74 19.59
N LEU A 258 5.70 10.02 18.63
CA LEU A 258 5.60 8.56 18.66
C LEU A 258 6.80 7.87 18.03
N VAL A 259 7.38 8.49 17.02
CA VAL A 259 8.54 7.98 16.29
C VAL A 259 9.50 9.14 16.07
N ASP A 260 10.75 8.94 16.46
CA ASP A 260 11.90 9.81 16.21
C ASP A 260 13.03 8.89 15.73
N ASN A 261 13.12 8.68 14.43
CA ASN A 261 14.06 7.72 13.86
C ASN A 261 14.77 8.30 12.64
N GLU A 262 16.01 8.72 12.83
CA GLU A 262 16.84 9.36 11.83
C GLU A 262 17.51 8.39 10.84
N GLN A 263 17.47 7.09 11.09
CA GLN A 263 18.09 6.09 10.21
C GLN A 263 17.25 4.82 10.11
N ILE A 264 16.07 4.96 9.52
CA ILE A 264 15.18 3.82 9.29
C ILE A 264 15.27 3.34 7.84
N LEU A 265 15.16 2.01 7.66
CA LEU A 265 14.96 1.45 6.33
C LEU A 265 13.46 1.41 6.07
N ILE A 266 12.99 2.23 5.13
CA ILE A 266 11.58 2.38 4.83
C ILE A 266 11.38 2.65 3.33
N GLY A 267 10.61 1.80 2.68
CA GLY A 267 10.38 1.91 1.24
C GLY A 267 10.71 0.62 0.51
N ARG A 268 10.66 0.70 -0.78
CA ARG A 268 10.98 -0.39 -1.71
C ARG A 268 11.84 0.17 -2.83
N ASN A 269 12.61 -0.70 -3.44
CA ASN A 269 13.41 -0.38 -4.62
C ASN A 269 12.53 -0.29 -5.89
N ASP A 270 11.40 0.43 -5.78
CA ASP A 270 10.46 0.70 -6.87
C ASP A 270 10.78 2.07 -7.48
N GLU A 271 10.97 2.16 -8.78
CA GLU A 271 11.23 3.44 -9.48
C GLU A 271 9.99 4.33 -9.47
N ASP A 272 8.80 3.74 -9.58
CA ASP A 272 7.52 4.46 -9.61
C ASP A 272 7.08 5.01 -8.24
N GLY A 273 7.83 4.70 -7.17
CA GLY A 273 7.63 5.29 -5.84
C GLY A 273 6.40 4.79 -5.08
N TYR A 274 5.85 5.65 -4.22
CA TYR A 274 4.81 5.27 -3.25
C TYR A 274 3.62 6.19 -3.34
N TYR A 275 2.43 5.67 -3.01
CA TYR A 275 1.20 6.45 -2.90
C TYR A 275 0.49 6.16 -1.58
N PHE A 276 -0.16 7.18 -1.04
CA PHE A 276 -0.91 7.07 0.21
C PHE A 276 -2.29 6.44 -0.02
N LYS A 277 -2.71 5.62 0.93
CA LYS A 277 -4.06 5.03 1.00
C LYS A 277 -4.63 5.25 2.38
N PHE A 278 -5.89 5.63 2.42
CA PHE A 278 -6.60 5.98 3.61
C PHE A 278 -7.99 5.35 3.61
N GLY A 279 -8.39 4.66 4.65
CA GLY A 279 -9.63 3.92 4.69
C GLY A 279 -9.57 2.73 5.62
N ILE A 280 -10.38 1.72 5.37
CA ILE A 280 -10.37 0.46 6.11
C ILE A 280 -9.77 -0.64 5.25
N TYR A 281 -8.70 -1.24 5.74
CA TYR A 281 -8.17 -2.49 5.23
C TYR A 281 -8.17 -3.52 6.36
N ARG A 282 -9.05 -4.52 6.28
CA ARG A 282 -9.09 -5.62 7.25
C ARG A 282 -7.98 -6.61 6.96
N VAL A 283 -7.24 -6.95 8.00
CA VAL A 283 -6.10 -7.87 7.91
C VAL A 283 -6.53 -9.24 8.42
N GLY A 284 -6.17 -10.27 7.68
CA GLY A 284 -6.45 -11.64 8.08
C GLY A 284 -7.93 -12.04 8.00
N ASP A 285 -8.32 -12.91 8.90
CA ASP A 285 -9.67 -13.48 9.00
C ASP A 285 -10.49 -12.81 10.14
N SER A 286 -10.16 -11.57 10.50
CA SER A 286 -10.91 -10.82 11.51
C SER A 286 -12.38 -10.68 11.10
N THR A 287 -13.27 -11.11 11.97
CA THR A 287 -14.73 -11.01 11.81
C THR A 287 -15.30 -9.83 12.60
N GLU A 288 -14.49 -9.18 13.44
CA GLU A 288 -14.90 -8.06 14.26
C GLU A 288 -15.42 -6.89 13.41
N PRO A 289 -16.53 -6.27 13.78
CA PRO A 289 -16.99 -5.07 13.11
C PRO A 289 -15.94 -3.95 13.20
N VAL A 290 -15.74 -3.24 12.09
CA VAL A 290 -14.80 -2.12 12.02
C VAL A 290 -15.54 -0.90 11.50
N SER A 291 -15.56 0.14 12.31
CA SER A 291 -16.09 1.45 11.95
C SER A 291 -15.22 2.53 12.55
N TYR A 292 -14.82 3.52 11.76
CA TYR A 292 -14.18 4.74 12.23
C TYR A 292 -14.28 5.85 11.19
N ASN A 293 -14.12 7.09 11.64
CA ASN A 293 -14.16 8.25 10.80
C ASN A 293 -12.74 8.69 10.43
N LEU A 294 -12.58 9.19 9.22
CA LEU A 294 -11.30 9.65 8.67
C LEU A 294 -11.47 11.07 8.11
N ALA A 295 -10.47 11.94 8.33
CA ALA A 295 -10.53 13.34 7.89
C ALA A 295 -9.15 13.98 7.76
N GLY A 296 -9.11 15.24 7.32
CA GLY A 296 -7.98 16.13 7.46
C GLY A 296 -6.73 15.73 6.68
N TYR A 297 -6.89 15.05 5.54
CA TYR A 297 -5.74 14.66 4.74
C TYR A 297 -5.07 15.85 4.07
N ALA A 298 -3.74 15.92 4.21
CA ALA A 298 -2.86 16.80 3.46
C ALA A 298 -1.54 16.11 3.16
N GLN A 299 -0.95 16.44 2.02
CA GLN A 299 0.35 15.93 1.57
C GLN A 299 1.18 17.08 1.00
N ARG A 300 2.45 17.13 1.36
CA ARG A 300 3.38 18.16 0.87
C ARG A 300 4.78 17.56 0.73
N GLN A 301 5.42 17.81 -0.40
CA GLN A 301 6.86 17.55 -0.57
C GLN A 301 7.66 18.61 0.20
N ARG A 302 8.71 18.17 0.88
CA ARG A 302 9.62 19.03 1.65
C ARG A 302 10.87 19.33 0.86
#